data_99fe71f973b273f4abae5dac3066ddf2
#
_entry.id   99fe71f973b273f4abae5dac3066ddf2
#
_cell.length_a   1.000
_cell.length_b   1.000
_cell.length_c   1.000
_cell.angle_alpha   90.00
_cell.angle_beta   90.00
_cell.angle_gamma   90.00
#
_symmetry.space_group_name_H-M   'P 1'
#
loop_
_entity.id
_entity.type
_entity.pdbx_description
1 polymer ?
#
loop_
_entity_poly.entity_id
_entity_poly.type
_entity_poly.pdbx_seq_one_letter_code
_entity_poly.pdbx_strand_id
1 'polypeptide(L)' 'MPQITLKAARVNASLTQSDVADKLGISISTLKNWEKGKTFPKQPQIEALCELYSVSYDNLFFI' A
#
# COMPACT_ATOMS: atom_id res chain seq x y z
N MET A 1 -12.81 -7.34 11.67
CA MET A 1 -11.35 -7.34 11.57
C MET A 1 -10.83 -5.94 11.79
N PRO A 2 -9.79 -5.76 12.57
CA PRO A 2 -9.21 -4.42 12.70
C PRO A 2 -8.64 -3.95 11.37
N GLN A 3 -8.74 -2.66 11.12
CA GLN A 3 -8.17 -2.08 9.91
C GLN A 3 -6.65 -1.96 10.07
N ILE A 4 -5.96 -1.96 8.93
CA ILE A 4 -4.51 -1.90 8.89
C ILE A 4 -4.10 -0.81 7.90
N THR A 5 -3.09 -0.02 8.25
CA THR A 5 -2.58 1.01 7.35
C THR A 5 -1.79 0.39 6.21
N LEU A 6 -1.60 1.16 5.13
CA LEU A 6 -0.79 0.70 4.00
C LEU A 6 0.63 0.33 4.47
N LYS A 7 1.21 1.14 5.33
CA LYS A 7 2.56 0.87 5.83
C LYS A 7 2.61 -0.43 6.63
N ALA A 8 1.65 -0.62 7.53
CA ALA A 8 1.61 -1.83 8.36
C ALA A 8 1.37 -3.08 7.50
N ALA A 9 0.50 -2.99 6.50
CA ALA A 9 0.26 -4.10 5.59
C ALA A 9 1.52 -4.47 4.81
N ARG A 10 2.27 -3.46 4.37
CA ARG A 10 3.52 -3.68 3.67
C ARG A 10 4.55 -4.38 4.57
N VAL A 11 4.69 -3.89 5.79
CA VAL A 11 5.64 -4.47 6.75
C VAL A 11 5.25 -5.92 7.07
N ASN A 12 3.97 -6.18 7.26
CA ASN A 12 3.48 -7.54 7.51
C ASN A 12 3.73 -8.48 6.33
N ALA A 13 3.79 -7.93 5.12
CA ALA A 13 4.12 -8.72 3.91
C ALA A 13 5.62 -8.86 3.71
N SER A 14 6.43 -8.34 4.62
CA SER A 14 7.90 -8.39 4.57
C SER A 14 8.47 -7.72 3.32
N LEU A 15 7.84 -6.62 2.90
CA LEU A 15 8.28 -5.88 1.71
C LEU A 15 8.81 -4.51 2.12
N THR A 16 9.87 -4.06 1.43
CA THR A 16 10.38 -2.70 1.59
C THR A 16 9.60 -1.76 0.66
N GLN A 17 9.73 -0.46 0.90
CA GLN A 17 9.14 0.54 0.00
C GLN A 17 9.70 0.39 -1.42
N SER A 18 10.98 0.09 -1.52
CA SER A 18 11.63 -0.12 -2.82
C SER A 18 11.04 -1.33 -3.54
N ASP A 19 10.80 -2.43 -2.81
CA ASP A 19 10.19 -3.63 -3.39
C ASP A 19 8.82 -3.32 -3.98
N VAL A 20 8.00 -2.62 -3.23
CA VAL A 20 6.62 -2.31 -3.65
C VAL A 20 6.61 -1.34 -4.82
N ALA A 21 7.43 -0.29 -4.74
CA ALA A 21 7.52 0.68 -5.82
C ALA A 21 7.93 0.00 -7.13
N ASP A 22 8.90 -0.89 -7.06
CA ASP A 22 9.36 -1.64 -8.23
C ASP A 22 8.26 -2.52 -8.81
N LYS A 23 7.55 -3.24 -7.94
CA LYS A 23 6.47 -4.14 -8.39
C LYS A 23 5.30 -3.40 -9.01
N LEU A 24 4.99 -2.21 -8.52
CA LEU A 24 3.87 -1.42 -9.02
C LEU A 24 4.27 -0.45 -10.13
N GLY A 25 5.56 -0.32 -10.42
CA GLY A 25 6.03 0.61 -11.44
C GLY A 25 5.84 2.07 -11.05
N ILE A 26 5.96 2.39 -9.77
CA ILE A 26 5.82 3.75 -9.25
C ILE A 26 7.12 4.17 -8.57
N SER A 27 7.25 5.48 -8.28
CA SER A 27 8.40 5.96 -7.53
C SER A 27 8.22 5.67 -6.04
N ILE A 28 9.34 5.58 -5.32
CA ILE A 28 9.31 5.43 -3.87
C ILE A 28 8.61 6.63 -3.23
N SER A 29 8.82 7.84 -3.79
CA SER A 29 8.16 9.05 -3.30
C SER A 29 6.64 8.94 -3.37
N THR A 30 6.12 8.36 -4.44
CA THR A 30 4.68 8.16 -4.59
C THR A 30 4.16 7.24 -3.48
N LEU A 31 4.84 6.14 -3.24
CA LEU A 31 4.44 5.20 -2.20
C LEU A 31 4.51 5.84 -0.81
N LYS A 32 5.58 6.60 -0.55
CA LYS A 32 5.72 7.32 0.73
C LYS A 32 4.56 8.28 0.94
N ASN A 33 4.15 9.01 -0.11
CA ASN A 33 3.03 9.95 -0.01
C ASN A 33 1.72 9.22 0.29
N TRP A 34 1.51 8.05 -0.29
CA TRP A 34 0.33 7.23 0.01
C TRP A 34 0.34 6.79 1.48
N GLU A 35 1.51 6.36 1.97
CA GLU A 35 1.63 5.88 3.35
C GLU A 35 1.46 7.01 4.37
N LYS A 36 1.81 8.23 3.99
CA LYS A 36 1.65 9.42 4.84
C LYS A 36 0.26 10.05 4.75
N GLY A 37 -0.55 9.62 3.79
CA GLY A 37 -1.87 10.20 3.58
C GLY A 37 -1.86 11.51 2.82
N LYS A 38 -0.74 11.89 2.20
CA LYS A 38 -0.66 13.12 1.40
C LYS A 38 -1.40 12.99 0.08
N THR A 39 -1.30 11.81 -0.54
CA THR A 39 -2.01 11.49 -1.75
C THR A 39 -2.60 10.09 -1.58
N PHE A 40 -3.49 9.70 -2.49
CA PHE A 40 -4.15 8.41 -2.40
C PHE A 40 -4.02 7.66 -3.71
N PRO A 41 -3.86 6.32 -3.66
CA PRO A 41 -3.82 5.53 -4.88
C PRO A 41 -5.18 5.49 -5.55
N LYS A 42 -5.18 5.33 -6.87
CA LYS A 42 -6.41 5.14 -7.63
C LYS A 42 -6.84 3.69 -7.54
N GLN A 43 -8.08 3.41 -7.96
CA GLN A 43 -8.66 2.07 -7.81
C GLN A 43 -7.79 0.94 -8.34
N PRO A 44 -7.22 1.01 -9.56
CA PRO A 44 -6.37 -0.08 -10.03
C PRO A 44 -5.14 -0.29 -9.14
N GLN A 45 -4.60 0.78 -8.58
CA GLN A 45 -3.44 0.71 -7.69
C GLN A 45 -3.82 0.12 -6.35
N ILE A 46 -5.00 0.46 -5.84
CA ILE A 46 -5.52 -0.11 -4.59
C ILE A 46 -5.68 -1.63 -4.76
N GLU A 47 -6.22 -2.07 -5.88
CA GLU A 47 -6.39 -3.49 -6.15
C GLU A 47 -5.05 -4.22 -6.19
N ALA A 48 -4.05 -3.61 -6.81
CA ALA A 48 -2.70 -4.17 -6.86
C ALA A 48 -2.08 -4.26 -5.48
N LEU A 49 -2.27 -3.24 -4.65
CA LEU A 49 -1.76 -3.24 -3.28
C LEU A 49 -2.44 -4.31 -2.43
N CYS A 50 -3.74 -4.45 -2.55
CA CYS A 50 -4.48 -5.48 -1.81
C CYS A 50 -3.98 -6.88 -2.17
N GLU A 51 -3.76 -7.12 -3.44
CA GLU A 51 -3.26 -8.41 -3.91
C GLU A 51 -1.84 -8.64 -3.41
N LEU A 52 -0.98 -7.64 -3.54
CA LEU A 52 0.42 -7.74 -3.14
C LEU A 52 0.57 -7.98 -1.64
N TYR A 53 -0.24 -7.31 -0.83
CA TYR A 53 -0.18 -7.42 0.63
C TYR A 53 -1.09 -8.52 1.19
N SER A 54 -1.86 -9.19 0.34
CA SER A 54 -2.81 -10.24 0.75
C SER A 54 -3.81 -9.73 1.80
N VAL A 55 -4.34 -8.53 1.56
CA VAL A 55 -5.37 -7.93 2.43
C VAL A 55 -6.57 -7.56 1.58
N SER A 56 -7.76 -7.54 2.20
CA SER A 56 -8.95 -7.09 1.50
C SER A 56 -9.04 -5.57 1.59
N TYR A 57 -9.71 -4.97 0.62
CA TYR A 57 -9.92 -3.53 0.59
C TYR A 57 -10.57 -3.03 1.88
N ASP A 58 -11.54 -3.79 2.40
CA ASP A 58 -12.29 -3.40 3.61
C ASP A 58 -11.38 -3.31 4.84
N ASN A 59 -10.26 -4.00 4.83
CA ASN A 59 -9.33 -4.01 5.95
C ASN A 59 -8.28 -2.90 5.87
N LEU A 60 -8.16 -2.22 4.72
CA LEU A 60 -7.19 -1.14 4.57
C LEU A 60 -7.73 0.15 5.15
N PHE A 61 -6.89 0.83 5.90
CA PHE A 61 -7.17 2.15 6.45
C PHE A 61 -6.29 3.18 5.76
N PHE A 62 -6.91 4.17 5.13
CA PHE A 62 -6.16 5.25 4.48
C PHE A 62 -6.14 6.45 5.43
N ILE A 63 -4.94 6.87 5.74
CA ILE A 63 -4.71 7.98 6.68
C ILE A 63 -5.22 9.29 6.10
#